data_dac4b9cea08390671fc912e3312bb516
#
_entry.id   dac4b9cea08390671fc912e3312bb516
#
_cell.length_a   1.000
_cell.length_b   1.000
_cell.length_c   1.000
_cell.angle_alpha   90.00
_cell.angle_beta   90.00
_cell.angle_gamma   90.00
#
_symmetry.space_group_name_H-M   'P 1'
#
loop_
_entity.id
_entity.type
_entity.pdbx_description
1 polymer ?
#
loop_
_entity_poly.entity_id
_entity_poly.type
_entity_poly.pdbx_seq_one_letter_code
_entity_poly.pdbx_strand_id
1 'polypeptide(L)'
;VTLQTEIRRPLDDALIVSGQAVVEPPAQKLSYSSHDVPGLVVQRHRHFEKLLARAETLAPLATAVICPHQPHALNGALLAQRHGLIAPVLVGDPQLIAQTAQALGADLGEIPIVAATDDLAAARAGVGLVHQGRADALMKGHMHTDTLLRALLDKQDGLRTGARLTHVFVMDVPGLSHPLLVTDAAINIARDLKTKVDIVQNAIDLARAIGFDQPKVGVLSAVETVNPDIPSSIDAALLSKMAERGQIRGGFVDGPLAMDNAVDLAAARTKGLAGAVAGRAEVLVVPNLDAGNMLAKQLTYISHAEGAGLVLGAKVPVILNSRADDDMARLASCAVAVLYRAAQKGH
;
A
#
# COMPACT_ATOMS: atom_id res chain seq x y z
N VAL A 1 26.46 4.84 27.47
CA VAL A 1 26.08 5.43 26.17
C VAL A 1 25.53 6.83 26.44
N THR A 2 26.11 7.83 25.79
CA THR A 2 25.58 9.20 25.85
C THR A 2 24.57 9.36 24.70
N LEU A 3 23.34 9.66 25.04
CA LEU A 3 22.28 9.97 24.08
C LEU A 3 22.12 11.49 24.03
N GLN A 4 22.19 12.05 22.83
CA GLN A 4 21.84 13.44 22.58
C GLN A 4 20.43 13.47 22.00
N THR A 5 19.55 14.23 22.63
CA THR A 5 18.15 14.33 22.23
C THR A 5 17.83 15.78 21.90
N GLU A 6 17.17 15.99 20.77
CA GLU A 6 16.63 17.30 20.36
C GLU A 6 15.14 17.15 20.09
N ILE A 7 14.35 18.05 20.63
CA ILE A 7 12.94 18.18 20.29
C ILE A 7 12.81 19.43 19.42
N ARG A 8 12.35 19.26 18.20
CA ARG A 8 12.15 20.34 17.24
C ARG A 8 10.67 20.52 16.93
N ARG A 9 10.27 21.72 16.63
CA ARG A 9 8.89 22.02 16.25
C ARG A 9 8.65 21.60 14.81
N PRO A 10 7.58 20.81 14.53
CA PRO A 10 7.34 20.28 13.16
C PRO A 10 7.07 21.34 12.08
N LEU A 11 6.63 22.54 12.49
CA LEU A 11 6.23 23.59 11.54
C LEU A 11 7.39 24.43 10.97
N ASP A 12 8.46 24.63 11.72
CA ASP A 12 9.56 25.53 11.37
C ASP A 12 10.94 24.98 11.74
N ASP A 13 11.00 23.71 12.13
CA ASP A 13 12.22 23.02 12.59
C ASP A 13 12.95 23.73 13.76
N ALA A 14 12.28 24.65 14.44
CA ALA A 14 12.87 25.36 15.55
C ALA A 14 13.18 24.43 16.72
N LEU A 15 14.42 24.47 17.22
CA LEU A 15 14.83 23.73 18.40
C LEU A 15 14.06 24.19 19.64
N ILE A 16 13.27 23.28 20.23
CA ILE A 16 12.50 23.58 21.45
C ILE A 16 13.29 23.18 22.69
N VAL A 17 13.89 21.99 22.68
CA VAL A 17 14.66 21.44 23.79
C VAL A 17 15.82 20.63 23.24
N SER A 18 17.00 20.81 23.82
CA SER A 18 18.13 19.87 23.63
C SER A 18 18.57 19.35 24.99
N GLY A 19 18.94 18.10 25.04
CA GLY A 19 19.44 17.47 26.27
C GLY A 19 20.44 16.36 25.98
N GLN A 20 21.28 16.09 26.96
CA GLN A 20 22.14 14.91 26.96
C GLN A 20 21.72 14.00 28.10
N ALA A 21 21.52 12.72 27.80
CA ALA A 21 21.31 11.70 28.79
C ALA A 21 22.48 10.70 28.72
N VAL A 22 23.12 10.44 29.86
CA VAL A 22 24.10 9.36 29.99
C VAL A 22 23.35 8.12 30.46
N VAL A 23 23.29 7.12 29.61
CA VAL A 23 22.65 5.83 29.94
C VAL A 23 23.74 4.81 30.20
N GLU A 24 23.83 4.36 31.43
CA GLU A 24 24.71 3.24 31.78
C GLU A 24 23.91 1.94 31.69
N PRO A 25 24.48 0.86 31.13
CA PRO A 25 23.81 -0.43 31.15
C PRO A 25 23.61 -0.87 32.60
N PRO A 26 22.42 -1.36 32.97
CA PRO A 26 22.17 -1.87 34.31
C PRO A 26 23.10 -3.03 34.61
N ALA A 27 23.60 -3.10 35.86
CA ALA A 27 24.49 -4.15 36.30
C ALA A 27 23.88 -5.57 36.27
N GLN A 28 22.54 -5.63 36.15
CA GLN A 28 21.80 -6.88 35.93
C GLN A 28 20.87 -6.70 34.71
N LYS A 29 20.72 -7.77 33.93
CA LYS A 29 19.73 -7.82 32.84
C LYS A 29 18.32 -7.64 33.44
N LEU A 30 17.74 -6.45 33.28
CA LEU A 30 16.37 -6.19 33.66
C LEU A 30 15.50 -6.55 32.45
N SER A 31 14.56 -7.47 32.65
CA SER A 31 13.49 -7.69 31.67
C SER A 31 12.31 -6.80 32.03
N TYR A 32 12.00 -5.85 31.19
CA TYR A 32 10.79 -5.04 31.33
C TYR A 32 9.68 -5.63 30.45
N SER A 33 8.48 -5.75 31.00
CA SER A 33 7.29 -5.98 30.20
C SER A 33 6.81 -4.65 29.60
N SER A 34 6.06 -4.69 28.52
CA SER A 34 5.44 -3.48 27.94
C SER A 34 4.51 -2.73 28.90
N HIS A 35 4.13 -3.37 30.02
CA HIS A 35 3.33 -2.79 31.10
C HIS A 35 4.18 -1.97 32.09
N ASP A 36 5.48 -2.20 32.15
CA ASP A 36 6.37 -1.56 33.12
C ASP A 36 6.90 -0.20 32.66
N VAL A 37 6.68 0.17 31.39
CA VAL A 37 7.09 1.45 30.82
C VAL A 37 5.88 2.12 30.15
N PRO A 38 4.99 2.75 30.92
CA PRO A 38 3.83 3.44 30.38
C PRO A 38 4.28 4.60 29.46
N GLY A 39 3.86 4.60 28.22
CA GLY A 39 4.04 5.71 27.27
C GLY A 39 5.26 5.64 26.38
N LEU A 40 6.15 4.64 26.49
CA LEU A 40 7.22 4.45 25.51
C LEU A 40 6.79 3.47 24.41
N VAL A 41 5.95 3.91 23.51
CA VAL A 41 5.70 3.18 22.27
C VAL A 41 6.80 3.57 21.29
N VAL A 42 7.83 2.75 21.15
CA VAL A 42 8.78 2.87 20.05
C VAL A 42 8.05 2.41 18.79
N GLN A 43 7.43 3.35 18.09
CA GLN A 43 6.83 3.10 16.79
C GLN A 43 7.97 2.83 15.80
N ARG A 44 8.14 1.58 15.40
CA ARG A 44 9.06 1.17 14.34
C ARG A 44 8.27 0.53 13.22
N HIS A 45 8.32 1.12 12.05
CA HIS A 45 7.74 0.60 10.82
C HIS A 45 8.69 -0.45 10.19
N ARG A 46 8.94 -1.52 10.95
CA ARG A 46 9.93 -2.56 10.61
C ARG A 46 9.57 -3.36 9.37
N HIS A 47 8.30 -3.40 9.02
CA HIS A 47 7.87 -4.17 7.86
C HIS A 47 8.23 -3.45 6.58
N PHE A 48 8.06 -2.13 6.53
CA PHE A 48 8.47 -1.32 5.38
C PHE A 48 9.98 -1.29 5.20
N GLU A 49 10.76 -1.20 6.28
CA GLU A 49 12.23 -1.33 6.22
C GLU A 49 12.65 -2.64 5.53
N LYS A 50 12.01 -3.76 5.88
CA LYS A 50 12.29 -5.08 5.26
C LYS A 50 11.86 -5.14 3.80
N LEU A 51 10.72 -4.57 3.44
CA LEU A 51 10.24 -4.53 2.05
C LEU A 51 11.15 -3.66 1.18
N LEU A 52 11.58 -2.50 1.69
CA LEU A 52 12.56 -1.62 1.05
C LEU A 52 13.88 -2.36 0.80
N ALA A 53 14.47 -2.95 1.84
CA ALA A 53 15.72 -3.69 1.71
C ALA A 53 15.67 -4.83 0.68
N ARG A 54 14.52 -5.52 0.58
CA ARG A 54 14.30 -6.55 -0.45
C ARG A 54 14.15 -5.94 -1.85
N ALA A 55 13.41 -4.85 -1.98
CA ALA A 55 13.19 -4.19 -3.27
C ALA A 55 14.50 -3.58 -3.83
N GLU A 56 15.35 -3.02 -2.98
CA GLU A 56 16.65 -2.44 -3.34
C GLU A 56 17.64 -3.48 -3.90
N THR A 57 17.42 -4.77 -3.70
CA THR A 57 18.23 -5.84 -4.32
C THR A 57 17.82 -6.14 -5.76
N LEU A 58 16.71 -5.59 -6.24
CA LEU A 58 16.18 -5.81 -7.57
C LEU A 58 16.56 -4.67 -8.52
N ALA A 59 16.46 -4.91 -9.82
CA ALA A 59 16.66 -3.85 -10.80
C ALA A 59 15.60 -2.73 -10.64
N PRO A 60 15.99 -1.46 -10.80
CA PRO A 60 15.05 -0.34 -10.72
C PRO A 60 13.87 -0.51 -11.68
N LEU A 61 12.66 -0.29 -11.20
CA LEU A 61 11.43 -0.44 -11.96
C LEU A 61 11.23 0.77 -12.88
N ALA A 62 11.24 0.57 -14.19
CA ALA A 62 10.92 1.62 -15.14
C ALA A 62 9.51 2.17 -14.88
N THR A 63 9.40 3.42 -14.44
CA THR A 63 8.16 3.99 -13.93
C THR A 63 7.81 5.30 -14.61
N ALA A 64 6.65 5.37 -15.25
CA ALA A 64 6.12 6.64 -15.75
C ALA A 64 5.44 7.40 -14.60
N VAL A 65 6.02 8.52 -14.20
CA VAL A 65 5.52 9.41 -13.15
C VAL A 65 4.65 10.48 -13.77
N ILE A 66 3.34 10.38 -13.56
CA ILE A 66 2.35 11.18 -14.28
C ILE A 66 2.00 12.43 -13.48
N CYS A 67 2.15 13.61 -14.07
CA CYS A 67 1.89 14.93 -13.47
C CYS A 67 2.63 15.16 -12.14
N PRO A 68 3.96 15.07 -12.09
CA PRO A 68 4.72 15.38 -10.89
C PRO A 68 4.87 16.90 -10.67
N HIS A 69 3.75 17.63 -10.73
CA HIS A 69 3.70 19.10 -10.73
C HIS A 69 3.66 19.71 -9.33
N GLN A 70 3.83 18.90 -8.29
CA GLN A 70 3.90 19.37 -6.88
C GLN A 70 5.09 18.78 -6.16
N PRO A 71 5.65 19.50 -5.16
CA PRO A 71 6.85 19.10 -4.45
C PRO A 71 6.80 17.67 -3.93
N HIS A 72 5.72 17.28 -3.25
CA HIS A 72 5.58 15.92 -2.72
C HIS A 72 5.60 14.83 -3.78
N ALA A 73 4.96 15.07 -4.94
CA ALA A 73 4.90 14.09 -6.01
C ALA A 73 6.27 13.90 -6.69
N LEU A 74 6.96 15.01 -6.98
CA LEU A 74 8.28 14.97 -7.59
C LEU A 74 9.33 14.45 -6.61
N ASN A 75 9.34 14.96 -5.37
CA ASN A 75 10.29 14.52 -4.33
C ASN A 75 10.18 13.01 -4.07
N GLY A 76 8.96 12.48 -3.97
CA GLY A 76 8.75 11.05 -3.79
C GLY A 76 9.33 10.20 -4.93
N ALA A 77 9.19 10.65 -6.18
CA ALA A 77 9.80 9.95 -7.33
C ALA A 77 11.32 10.03 -7.32
N LEU A 78 11.89 11.21 -7.02
CA LEU A 78 13.34 11.41 -6.92
C LEU A 78 13.95 10.64 -5.74
N LEU A 79 13.23 10.57 -4.63
CA LEU A 79 13.65 9.79 -3.47
C LEU A 79 13.67 8.29 -3.82
N ALA A 80 12.63 7.78 -4.45
CA ALA A 80 12.57 6.38 -4.89
C ALA A 80 13.66 6.05 -5.94
N GLN A 81 14.02 7.01 -6.81
CA GLN A 81 15.15 6.87 -7.72
C GLN A 81 16.48 6.78 -6.96
N ARG A 82 16.72 7.68 -6.00
CA ARG A 82 17.96 7.66 -5.17
C ARG A 82 18.13 6.35 -4.39
N HIS A 83 17.02 5.73 -3.98
CA HIS A 83 17.02 4.40 -3.36
C HIS A 83 17.14 3.24 -4.37
N GLY A 84 17.28 3.53 -5.67
CA GLY A 84 17.37 2.49 -6.70
C GLY A 84 16.09 1.69 -6.92
N LEU A 85 14.93 2.16 -6.41
CA LEU A 85 13.66 1.46 -6.53
C LEU A 85 13.03 1.66 -7.91
N ILE A 86 13.12 2.87 -8.47
CA ILE A 86 12.53 3.19 -9.78
C ILE A 86 13.53 3.86 -10.71
N ALA A 87 13.34 3.66 -12.00
CA ALA A 87 13.92 4.47 -13.08
C ALA A 87 12.78 5.35 -13.64
N PRO A 88 12.66 6.63 -13.21
CA PRO A 88 11.52 7.46 -13.54
C PRO A 88 11.60 8.02 -14.97
N VAL A 89 10.44 8.09 -15.63
CA VAL A 89 10.18 8.94 -16.79
C VAL A 89 9.08 9.91 -16.37
N LEU A 90 9.40 11.22 -16.33
CA LEU A 90 8.42 12.23 -15.91
C LEU A 90 7.48 12.56 -17.07
N VAL A 91 6.18 12.59 -16.81
CA VAL A 91 5.16 12.83 -17.84
C VAL A 91 4.27 13.99 -17.41
N GLY A 92 4.25 15.07 -18.19
CA GLY A 92 3.43 16.24 -17.88
C GLY A 92 3.96 17.51 -18.52
N ASP A 93 3.55 18.66 -18.01
CA ASP A 93 4.03 19.97 -18.46
C ASP A 93 5.50 20.17 -18.06
N PRO A 94 6.44 20.28 -19.02
CA PRO A 94 7.86 20.43 -18.71
C PRO A 94 8.20 21.69 -17.90
N GLN A 95 7.43 22.78 -18.09
CA GLN A 95 7.64 24.03 -17.36
C GLN A 95 7.23 23.87 -15.90
N LEU A 96 6.08 23.25 -15.62
CA LEU A 96 5.64 22.97 -14.26
C LEU A 96 6.57 22.00 -13.54
N ILE A 97 7.06 20.98 -14.25
CA ILE A 97 8.05 20.04 -13.70
C ILE A 97 9.35 20.78 -13.33
N ALA A 98 9.87 21.62 -14.23
CA ALA A 98 11.08 22.38 -13.99
C ALA A 98 10.92 23.37 -12.82
N GLN A 99 9.80 24.10 -12.75
CA GLN A 99 9.49 25.00 -11.64
C GLN A 99 9.42 24.23 -10.30
N THR A 100 8.81 23.05 -10.30
CA THR A 100 8.71 22.20 -9.11
C THR A 100 10.09 21.70 -8.67
N ALA A 101 10.93 21.30 -9.61
CA ALA A 101 12.31 20.89 -9.33
C ALA A 101 13.13 22.05 -8.75
N GLN A 102 13.01 23.25 -9.34
CA GLN A 102 13.66 24.46 -8.84
C GLN A 102 13.22 24.79 -7.41
N ALA A 103 11.92 24.70 -7.12
CA ALA A 103 11.38 24.95 -5.77
C ALA A 103 11.90 23.94 -4.74
N LEU A 104 12.23 22.73 -5.14
CA LEU A 104 12.83 21.68 -4.32
C LEU A 104 14.36 21.80 -4.22
N GLY A 105 14.99 22.66 -5.02
CA GLY A 105 16.45 22.66 -5.18
C GLY A 105 16.99 21.35 -5.79
N ALA A 106 16.16 20.63 -6.54
CA ALA A 106 16.47 19.32 -7.10
C ALA A 106 16.98 19.46 -8.54
N ASP A 107 18.07 18.73 -8.83
CA ASP A 107 18.55 18.55 -10.21
C ASP A 107 17.86 17.31 -10.80
N LEU A 108 17.22 17.48 -11.94
CA LEU A 108 16.60 16.37 -12.68
C LEU A 108 17.61 15.57 -13.50
N GLY A 109 18.81 16.11 -13.74
CA GLY A 109 19.86 15.44 -14.52
C GLY A 109 19.36 14.96 -15.89
N GLU A 110 19.59 13.68 -16.17
CA GLU A 110 19.19 13.03 -17.42
C GLU A 110 17.81 12.33 -17.34
N ILE A 111 16.99 12.62 -16.32
CA ILE A 111 15.66 12.00 -16.23
C ILE A 111 14.82 12.42 -17.44
N PRO A 112 14.31 11.45 -18.24
CA PRO A 112 13.52 11.78 -19.41
C PRO A 112 12.20 12.46 -19.03
N ILE A 113 11.85 13.51 -19.81
CA ILE A 113 10.55 14.19 -19.67
C ILE A 113 9.76 13.99 -20.96
N VAL A 114 8.54 13.49 -20.83
CA VAL A 114 7.55 13.38 -21.91
C VAL A 114 6.53 14.49 -21.72
N ALA A 115 6.51 15.44 -22.66
CA ALA A 115 5.63 16.59 -22.60
C ALA A 115 4.16 16.20 -22.78
N ALA A 116 3.29 16.77 -21.95
CA ALA A 116 1.83 16.64 -22.06
C ALA A 116 1.17 17.94 -21.63
N THR A 117 0.07 18.31 -22.30
CA THR A 117 -0.59 19.61 -22.16
C THR A 117 -1.62 19.65 -21.01
N ASP A 118 -2.14 18.50 -20.64
CA ASP A 118 -3.17 18.36 -19.59
C ASP A 118 -3.08 16.97 -18.92
N ASP A 119 -3.80 16.81 -17.84
CA ASP A 119 -3.80 15.59 -17.01
C ASP A 119 -4.19 14.33 -17.80
N LEU A 120 -5.18 14.43 -18.71
CA LEU A 120 -5.62 13.27 -19.50
C LEU A 120 -4.59 12.90 -20.56
N ALA A 121 -4.00 13.90 -21.22
CA ALA A 121 -2.90 13.70 -22.17
C ALA A 121 -1.69 13.07 -21.48
N ALA A 122 -1.35 13.52 -20.27
CA ALA A 122 -0.27 12.94 -19.47
C ALA A 122 -0.56 11.49 -19.08
N ALA A 123 -1.80 11.19 -18.64
CA ALA A 123 -2.20 9.82 -18.33
C ALA A 123 -2.11 8.90 -19.55
N ARG A 124 -2.58 9.36 -20.72
CA ARG A 124 -2.48 8.61 -21.99
C ARG A 124 -1.03 8.41 -22.44
N ALA A 125 -0.18 9.43 -22.30
CA ALA A 125 1.23 9.33 -22.60
C ALA A 125 1.92 8.29 -21.69
N GLY A 126 1.60 8.27 -20.39
CA GLY A 126 2.08 7.24 -19.45
C GLY A 126 1.65 5.83 -19.87
N VAL A 127 0.39 5.65 -20.25
CA VAL A 127 -0.14 4.39 -20.81
C VAL A 127 0.62 4.01 -22.09
N GLY A 128 0.88 4.97 -22.96
CA GLY A 128 1.67 4.77 -24.19
C GLY A 128 3.10 4.28 -23.92
N LEU A 129 3.75 4.79 -22.87
CA LEU A 129 5.07 4.32 -22.44
C LEU A 129 5.06 2.84 -22.03
N VAL A 130 3.98 2.38 -21.40
CA VAL A 130 3.81 0.95 -21.06
C VAL A 130 3.66 0.10 -22.32
N HIS A 131 2.85 0.54 -23.29
CA HIS A 131 2.72 -0.17 -24.58
C HIS A 131 4.01 -0.24 -25.37
N GLN A 132 4.88 0.78 -25.25
CA GLN A 132 6.19 0.83 -25.87
C GLN A 132 7.26 0.00 -25.13
N GLY A 133 6.93 -0.61 -23.98
CA GLY A 133 7.89 -1.32 -23.14
C GLY A 133 8.90 -0.40 -22.43
N ARG A 134 8.61 0.91 -22.36
CA ARG A 134 9.45 1.92 -21.71
C ARG A 134 9.08 2.18 -20.26
N ALA A 135 7.94 1.67 -19.82
CA ALA A 135 7.52 1.70 -18.43
C ALA A 135 6.90 0.35 -18.02
N ASP A 136 7.24 -0.12 -16.83
CA ASP A 136 6.74 -1.34 -16.18
C ASP A 136 5.84 -1.03 -14.98
N ALA A 137 5.68 0.25 -14.65
CA ALA A 137 4.75 0.77 -13.65
C ALA A 137 4.31 2.18 -14.00
N LEU A 138 3.19 2.59 -13.45
CA LEU A 138 2.76 3.98 -13.46
C LEU A 138 2.78 4.51 -12.02
N MET A 139 3.10 5.78 -11.83
CA MET A 139 3.00 6.48 -10.55
C MET A 139 2.16 7.74 -10.72
N LYS A 140 1.10 7.84 -9.90
CA LYS A 140 0.23 9.02 -9.92
C LYS A 140 0.88 10.17 -9.17
N GLY A 141 1.07 11.29 -9.85
CA GLY A 141 1.46 12.56 -9.24
C GLY A 141 0.24 13.41 -8.84
N HIS A 142 0.27 14.69 -9.20
CA HIS A 142 -0.79 15.65 -8.85
C HIS A 142 -1.88 15.71 -9.92
N MET A 143 -2.79 14.75 -9.87
CA MET A 143 -3.97 14.69 -10.74
C MET A 143 -5.12 13.97 -10.03
N HIS A 144 -6.33 14.10 -10.56
CA HIS A 144 -7.48 13.32 -10.07
C HIS A 144 -7.32 11.84 -10.43
N THR A 145 -7.63 10.97 -9.47
CA THR A 145 -7.57 9.51 -9.67
C THR A 145 -8.47 9.05 -10.82
N ASP A 146 -9.66 9.64 -10.94
CA ASP A 146 -10.62 9.33 -12.01
C ASP A 146 -10.05 9.59 -13.41
N THR A 147 -9.24 10.64 -13.59
CA THR A 147 -8.59 10.95 -14.87
C THR A 147 -7.58 9.87 -15.24
N LEU A 148 -6.77 9.42 -14.28
CA LEU A 148 -5.85 8.31 -14.49
C LEU A 148 -6.59 7.01 -14.80
N LEU A 149 -7.60 6.66 -13.99
CA LEU A 149 -8.40 5.44 -14.19
C LEU A 149 -9.11 5.44 -15.54
N ARG A 150 -9.57 6.59 -16.04
CA ARG A 150 -10.16 6.72 -17.39
C ARG A 150 -9.17 6.32 -18.48
N ALA A 151 -7.91 6.75 -18.40
CA ALA A 151 -6.89 6.37 -19.36
C ALA A 151 -6.53 4.87 -19.24
N LEU A 152 -6.44 4.33 -18.01
CA LEU A 152 -6.16 2.91 -17.79
C LEU A 152 -7.26 1.99 -18.31
N LEU A 153 -8.51 2.41 -18.17
CA LEU A 153 -9.70 1.63 -18.52
C LEU A 153 -10.17 1.87 -19.96
N ASP A 154 -9.47 2.69 -20.73
CA ASP A 154 -9.81 2.87 -22.14
C ASP A 154 -9.88 1.52 -22.85
N LYS A 155 -10.89 1.37 -23.76
CA LYS A 155 -11.15 0.08 -24.41
C LYS A 155 -10.14 -0.26 -25.50
N GLN A 156 -9.58 0.76 -26.16
CA GLN A 156 -8.67 0.59 -27.27
C GLN A 156 -7.21 0.68 -26.81
N ASP A 157 -6.88 1.76 -26.10
CA ASP A 157 -5.50 2.12 -25.79
C ASP A 157 -5.14 1.94 -24.30
N GLY A 158 -6.08 1.45 -23.45
CA GLY A 158 -5.86 1.28 -22.02
C GLY A 158 -4.99 0.07 -21.67
N LEU A 159 -4.80 -0.12 -20.36
CA LEU A 159 -3.99 -1.22 -19.80
C LEU A 159 -4.88 -2.33 -19.19
N ARG A 160 -6.08 -2.50 -19.71
CA ARG A 160 -7.02 -3.50 -19.21
C ARG A 160 -6.48 -4.92 -19.38
N THR A 161 -6.76 -5.75 -18.38
CA THR A 161 -6.62 -7.21 -18.42
C THR A 161 -8.01 -7.86 -18.35
N GLY A 162 -8.08 -9.15 -18.11
CA GLY A 162 -9.34 -9.82 -17.79
C GLY A 162 -9.86 -9.51 -16.39
N ALA A 163 -8.99 -9.03 -15.48
CA ALA A 163 -9.32 -8.69 -14.09
C ALA A 163 -9.81 -7.23 -13.95
N ARG A 164 -10.55 -6.96 -12.88
CA ARG A 164 -10.92 -5.59 -12.51
C ARG A 164 -9.75 -4.88 -11.85
N LEU A 165 -9.70 -3.55 -12.01
CA LEU A 165 -8.81 -2.71 -11.20
C LEU A 165 -9.27 -2.72 -9.74
N THR A 166 -8.34 -2.97 -8.85
CA THR A 166 -8.57 -2.98 -7.40
C THR A 166 -7.45 -2.23 -6.69
N HIS A 167 -7.75 -1.69 -5.52
CA HIS A 167 -6.75 -1.01 -4.70
C HIS A 167 -6.43 -1.83 -3.46
N VAL A 168 -5.15 -1.95 -3.15
CA VAL A 168 -4.69 -2.58 -1.91
C VAL A 168 -3.82 -1.58 -1.14
N PHE A 169 -4.16 -1.35 0.11
CA PHE A 169 -3.25 -0.76 1.09
C PHE A 169 -2.43 -1.87 1.75
N VAL A 170 -1.13 -1.71 1.76
CA VAL A 170 -0.20 -2.45 2.61
C VAL A 170 0.11 -1.55 3.79
N MET A 171 -0.30 -1.96 4.99
CA MET A 171 -0.23 -1.14 6.21
C MET A 171 0.84 -1.70 7.15
N ASP A 172 1.81 -0.89 7.52
CA ASP A 172 2.75 -1.20 8.59
C ASP A 172 2.19 -0.67 9.90
N VAL A 173 1.43 -1.52 10.59
CA VAL A 173 0.74 -1.18 11.83
C VAL A 173 1.65 -1.48 13.02
N PRO A 174 1.96 -0.48 13.88
CA PRO A 174 2.75 -0.71 15.08
C PRO A 174 2.18 -1.81 15.96
N GLY A 175 3.03 -2.75 16.36
CA GLY A 175 2.63 -3.88 17.20
C GLY A 175 2.16 -5.14 16.48
N LEU A 176 1.87 -5.07 15.18
CA LEU A 176 1.62 -6.28 14.39
C LEU A 176 2.95 -6.98 14.02
N SER A 177 2.89 -8.31 13.92
CA SER A 177 4.04 -9.14 13.55
C SER A 177 4.32 -9.19 12.04
N HIS A 178 3.39 -8.69 11.24
CA HIS A 178 3.43 -8.68 9.78
C HIS A 178 2.70 -7.46 9.22
N PRO A 179 2.97 -7.02 7.97
CA PRO A 179 2.16 -5.98 7.34
C PRO A 179 0.74 -6.48 7.13
N LEU A 180 -0.24 -5.59 7.28
CA LEU A 180 -1.66 -5.87 7.10
C LEU A 180 -2.13 -5.30 5.77
N LEU A 181 -2.72 -6.14 4.91
CA LEU A 181 -3.29 -5.67 3.65
C LEU A 181 -4.78 -5.36 3.83
N VAL A 182 -5.23 -4.21 3.32
CA VAL A 182 -6.65 -3.80 3.35
C VAL A 182 -7.12 -3.53 1.93
N THR A 183 -8.20 -4.19 1.50
CA THR A 183 -8.72 -4.10 0.12
C THR A 183 -10.24 -4.28 0.04
N ASP A 184 -10.93 -3.70 -0.91
CA ASP A 184 -10.62 -2.53 -1.70
C ASP A 184 -11.12 -1.29 -0.96
N ALA A 185 -10.29 -0.31 -0.75
CA ALA A 185 -10.63 0.84 0.07
C ALA A 185 -10.65 2.16 -0.72
N ALA A 186 -10.51 2.11 -2.07
CA ALA A 186 -10.34 3.32 -2.86
C ALA A 186 -10.96 3.32 -4.26
N ILE A 187 -11.28 2.18 -4.88
CA ILE A 187 -11.68 2.15 -6.30
C ILE A 187 -13.10 1.65 -6.52
N ASN A 188 -13.43 0.45 -6.03
CA ASN A 188 -14.70 -0.18 -6.37
C ASN A 188 -15.82 0.27 -5.44
N ILE A 189 -16.77 1.06 -5.96
CA ILE A 189 -17.94 1.54 -5.21
C ILE A 189 -18.98 0.43 -5.10
N ALA A 190 -19.44 -0.08 -6.24
CA ALA A 190 -20.39 -1.19 -6.31
C ALA A 190 -19.63 -2.51 -6.44
N ARG A 191 -19.87 -3.43 -5.52
CA ARG A 191 -19.11 -4.68 -5.40
C ARG A 191 -20.05 -5.87 -5.46
N ASP A 192 -20.36 -6.30 -6.68
CA ASP A 192 -20.94 -7.61 -6.90
C ASP A 192 -19.93 -8.73 -6.52
N LEU A 193 -20.41 -9.94 -6.36
CA LEU A 193 -19.57 -11.09 -6.01
C LEU A 193 -18.41 -11.27 -7.00
N LYS A 194 -18.64 -11.06 -8.30
CA LYS A 194 -17.60 -11.17 -9.33
C LYS A 194 -16.49 -10.16 -9.11
N THR A 195 -16.82 -8.91 -8.78
CA THR A 195 -15.85 -7.88 -8.42
C THR A 195 -15.05 -8.26 -7.18
N LYS A 196 -15.71 -8.84 -6.16
CA LYS A 196 -15.05 -9.30 -4.94
C LYS A 196 -14.08 -10.45 -5.18
N VAL A 197 -14.34 -11.33 -6.13
CA VAL A 197 -13.38 -12.39 -6.55
C VAL A 197 -12.08 -11.76 -7.05
N ASP A 198 -12.16 -10.76 -7.94
CA ASP A 198 -10.97 -10.07 -8.46
C ASP A 198 -10.24 -9.31 -7.34
N ILE A 199 -10.97 -8.68 -6.41
CA ILE A 199 -10.40 -8.01 -5.24
C ILE A 199 -9.58 -8.99 -4.40
N VAL A 200 -10.15 -10.14 -4.08
CA VAL A 200 -9.47 -11.18 -3.28
C VAL A 200 -8.24 -11.72 -4.02
N GLN A 201 -8.39 -12.07 -5.31
CA GLN A 201 -7.29 -12.64 -6.08
C GLN A 201 -6.12 -11.66 -6.23
N ASN A 202 -6.37 -10.40 -6.59
CA ASN A 202 -5.34 -9.37 -6.70
C ASN A 202 -4.60 -9.16 -5.37
N ALA A 203 -5.33 -9.19 -4.24
CA ALA A 203 -4.72 -9.04 -2.93
C ALA A 203 -3.86 -10.25 -2.52
N ILE A 204 -4.29 -11.46 -2.86
CA ILE A 204 -3.48 -12.68 -2.68
C ILE A 204 -2.20 -12.59 -3.49
N ASP A 205 -2.29 -12.21 -4.77
CA ASP A 205 -1.13 -12.11 -5.65
C ASP A 205 -0.12 -11.07 -5.14
N LEU A 206 -0.61 -9.93 -4.61
CA LEU A 206 0.25 -8.94 -3.97
C LEU A 206 0.87 -9.47 -2.67
N ALA A 207 0.08 -10.08 -1.80
CA ALA A 207 0.56 -10.63 -0.54
C ALA A 207 1.68 -11.65 -0.78
N ARG A 208 1.54 -12.51 -1.79
CA ARG A 208 2.59 -13.46 -2.19
C ARG A 208 3.84 -12.76 -2.69
N ALA A 209 3.71 -11.73 -3.50
CA ALA A 209 4.83 -10.96 -4.02
C ALA A 209 5.65 -10.30 -2.90
N ILE A 210 5.01 -9.82 -1.84
CA ILE A 210 5.68 -9.23 -0.69
C ILE A 210 6.17 -10.25 0.35
N GLY A 211 5.90 -11.56 0.17
CA GLY A 211 6.56 -12.64 0.90
C GLY A 211 5.67 -13.52 1.76
N PHE A 212 4.35 -13.49 1.60
CA PHE A 212 3.46 -14.49 2.19
C PHE A 212 3.32 -15.70 1.25
N ASP A 213 3.70 -16.88 1.67
CA ASP A 213 3.58 -18.09 0.82
C ASP A 213 2.12 -18.46 0.55
N GLN A 214 1.32 -18.48 1.60
CA GLN A 214 -0.11 -18.78 1.56
C GLN A 214 -0.85 -17.74 2.41
N PRO A 215 -1.10 -16.54 1.86
CA PRO A 215 -1.72 -15.46 2.62
C PRO A 215 -3.10 -15.84 3.14
N LYS A 216 -3.38 -15.42 4.37
CA LYS A 216 -4.63 -15.64 5.08
C LYS A 216 -5.55 -14.45 4.88
N VAL A 217 -6.62 -14.66 4.14
CA VAL A 217 -7.56 -13.61 3.74
C VAL A 217 -8.83 -13.73 4.59
N GLY A 218 -9.05 -12.74 5.44
CA GLY A 218 -10.29 -12.57 6.19
C GLY A 218 -11.28 -11.71 5.41
N VAL A 219 -12.43 -12.27 5.05
CA VAL A 219 -13.50 -11.50 4.41
C VAL A 219 -14.42 -10.94 5.49
N LEU A 220 -14.38 -9.61 5.63
CA LEU A 220 -15.00 -8.93 6.75
C LEU A 220 -16.52 -8.75 6.59
N SER A 221 -17.21 -8.93 7.70
CA SER A 221 -18.62 -8.62 7.90
C SER A 221 -18.82 -8.06 9.31
N ALA A 222 -20.02 -7.64 9.63
CA ALA A 222 -20.38 -7.23 10.99
C ALA A 222 -20.48 -8.41 11.95
N VAL A 223 -20.65 -9.62 11.44
CA VAL A 223 -20.88 -10.87 12.19
C VAL A 223 -20.04 -12.00 11.61
N GLU A 224 -19.79 -13.02 12.41
CA GLU A 224 -19.07 -14.25 12.02
C GLU A 224 -19.99 -15.38 11.53
N THR A 225 -21.30 -15.16 11.55
CA THR A 225 -22.29 -16.13 11.06
C THR A 225 -22.91 -15.67 9.76
N VAL A 226 -23.31 -16.63 8.92
CA VAL A 226 -24.02 -16.31 7.67
C VAL A 226 -25.45 -15.86 8.01
N ASN A 227 -25.75 -14.59 7.72
CA ASN A 227 -27.05 -13.99 7.95
C ASN A 227 -27.60 -13.41 6.62
N PRO A 228 -28.77 -13.90 6.14
CA PRO A 228 -29.39 -13.41 4.91
C PRO A 228 -29.67 -11.90 4.88
N ASP A 229 -29.89 -11.28 6.04
CA ASP A 229 -30.15 -9.85 6.17
C ASP A 229 -28.88 -9.00 6.12
N ILE A 230 -27.70 -9.63 6.12
CA ILE A 230 -26.39 -8.97 6.05
C ILE A 230 -25.66 -9.43 4.78
N PRO A 231 -25.80 -8.74 3.64
CA PRO A 231 -25.24 -9.17 2.35
C PRO A 231 -23.74 -9.44 2.37
N SER A 232 -22.97 -8.71 3.21
CA SER A 232 -21.52 -8.96 3.35
C SER A 232 -21.20 -10.33 3.91
N SER A 233 -22.06 -10.89 4.77
CA SER A 233 -21.87 -12.23 5.33
C SER A 233 -22.09 -13.32 4.28
N ILE A 234 -23.05 -13.11 3.39
CA ILE A 234 -23.33 -14.01 2.25
C ILE A 234 -22.14 -14.01 1.28
N ASP A 235 -21.68 -12.82 0.87
CA ASP A 235 -20.54 -12.71 -0.05
C ASP A 235 -19.29 -13.35 0.54
N ALA A 236 -19.04 -13.15 1.84
CA ALA A 236 -17.90 -13.74 2.53
C ALA A 236 -17.93 -15.27 2.51
N ALA A 237 -19.08 -15.87 2.81
CA ALA A 237 -19.27 -17.31 2.75
C ALA A 237 -19.07 -17.87 1.32
N LEU A 238 -19.58 -17.16 0.31
CA LEU A 238 -19.40 -17.53 -1.08
C LEU A 238 -17.94 -17.47 -1.51
N LEU A 239 -17.20 -16.41 -1.14
CA LEU A 239 -15.79 -16.24 -1.45
C LEU A 239 -14.93 -17.32 -0.79
N SER A 240 -15.22 -17.66 0.48
CA SER A 240 -14.56 -18.76 1.19
C SER A 240 -14.78 -20.09 0.44
N LYS A 241 -16.03 -20.39 0.04
CA LYS A 241 -16.32 -21.59 -0.73
C LYS A 241 -15.69 -21.58 -2.13
N MET A 242 -15.62 -20.43 -2.79
CA MET A 242 -14.94 -20.28 -4.10
C MET A 242 -13.44 -20.55 -3.98
N ALA A 243 -12.81 -20.15 -2.90
CA ALA A 243 -11.40 -20.46 -2.63
C ALA A 243 -11.20 -21.97 -2.38
N GLU A 244 -12.05 -22.59 -1.56
CA GLU A 244 -12.03 -24.04 -1.33
C GLU A 244 -12.18 -24.84 -2.65
N ARG A 245 -12.94 -24.32 -3.61
CA ARG A 245 -13.16 -24.93 -4.94
C ARG A 245 -12.08 -24.55 -5.97
N GLY A 246 -11.08 -23.79 -5.60
CA GLY A 246 -9.99 -23.37 -6.49
C GLY A 246 -10.37 -22.32 -7.53
N GLN A 247 -11.49 -21.62 -7.36
CA GLN A 247 -11.86 -20.45 -8.18
C GLN A 247 -11.06 -19.20 -7.77
N ILE A 248 -10.65 -19.12 -6.50
CA ILE A 248 -9.66 -18.19 -5.96
C ILE A 248 -8.47 -19.05 -5.52
N ARG A 249 -7.24 -18.62 -5.82
CA ARG A 249 -6.06 -19.48 -5.67
C ARG A 249 -4.92 -18.76 -4.95
N GLY A 250 -4.02 -19.54 -4.35
CA GLY A 250 -2.75 -19.04 -3.82
C GLY A 250 -2.81 -18.53 -2.38
N GLY A 251 -3.93 -18.69 -1.69
CA GLY A 251 -4.09 -18.33 -0.27
C GLY A 251 -5.26 -19.04 0.38
N PHE A 252 -5.39 -18.88 1.69
CA PHE A 252 -6.56 -19.30 2.45
C PHE A 252 -7.56 -18.14 2.54
N VAL A 253 -8.82 -18.39 2.22
CA VAL A 253 -9.89 -17.39 2.32
C VAL A 253 -10.96 -17.89 3.26
N ASP A 254 -11.31 -17.10 4.26
CA ASP A 254 -12.34 -17.43 5.22
C ASP A 254 -13.21 -16.21 5.55
N GLY A 255 -14.46 -16.48 5.88
CA GLY A 255 -15.48 -15.48 6.23
C GLY A 255 -16.89 -16.07 6.20
N PRO A 256 -17.85 -15.35 6.81
CA PRO A 256 -17.71 -14.00 7.36
C PRO A 256 -16.89 -13.95 8.65
N LEU A 257 -16.12 -12.90 8.83
CA LEU A 257 -15.38 -12.60 10.06
C LEU A 257 -15.65 -11.15 10.48
N ALA A 258 -15.86 -10.92 11.77
CA ALA A 258 -15.80 -9.57 12.32
C ALA A 258 -14.34 -9.15 12.51
N MET A 259 -14.08 -7.85 12.61
CA MET A 259 -12.71 -7.32 12.65
C MET A 259 -11.87 -7.94 13.78
N ASP A 260 -12.42 -8.05 14.96
CA ASP A 260 -11.77 -8.62 16.15
C ASP A 260 -11.34 -10.07 15.92
N ASN A 261 -12.25 -10.90 15.45
CA ASN A 261 -11.98 -12.31 15.24
C ASN A 261 -11.24 -12.62 13.93
N ALA A 262 -11.06 -11.65 13.04
CA ALA A 262 -10.17 -11.76 11.90
C ALA A 262 -8.70 -11.63 12.29
N VAL A 263 -8.37 -10.71 13.23
CA VAL A 263 -6.99 -10.33 13.53
C VAL A 263 -6.50 -10.76 14.92
N ASP A 264 -7.40 -11.10 15.84
CA ASP A 264 -7.06 -11.52 17.20
C ASP A 264 -7.46 -12.97 17.48
N LEU A 265 -6.46 -13.78 17.83
CA LEU A 265 -6.66 -15.21 18.05
C LEU A 265 -7.48 -15.52 19.30
N ALA A 266 -7.40 -14.67 20.34
CA ALA A 266 -8.17 -14.87 21.54
C ALA A 266 -9.66 -14.56 21.29
N ALA A 267 -9.96 -13.49 20.55
CA ALA A 267 -11.31 -13.17 20.11
C ALA A 267 -11.91 -14.28 19.24
N ALA A 268 -11.15 -14.78 18.27
CA ALA A 268 -11.58 -15.90 17.42
C ALA A 268 -11.93 -17.16 18.24
N ARG A 269 -11.07 -17.53 19.20
CA ARG A 269 -11.30 -18.68 20.07
C ARG A 269 -12.52 -18.50 20.97
N THR A 270 -12.72 -17.32 21.51
CA THR A 270 -13.88 -17.01 22.37
C THR A 270 -15.20 -17.21 21.62
N LYS A 271 -15.21 -16.93 20.31
CA LYS A 271 -16.37 -17.15 19.43
C LYS A 271 -16.44 -18.55 18.83
N GLY A 272 -15.54 -19.45 19.23
CA GLY A 272 -15.50 -20.84 18.74
C GLY A 272 -15.05 -20.98 17.29
N LEU A 273 -14.41 -19.94 16.73
CA LEU A 273 -13.90 -19.99 15.36
C LEU A 273 -12.59 -20.79 15.30
N ALA A 274 -12.50 -21.66 14.32
CA ALA A 274 -11.34 -22.49 14.05
C ALA A 274 -10.90 -22.30 12.58
N GLY A 275 -9.73 -22.80 12.25
CA GLY A 275 -9.22 -22.75 10.87
C GLY A 275 -7.91 -21.96 10.72
N ALA A 276 -7.50 -21.79 9.49
CA ALA A 276 -6.21 -21.17 9.17
C ALA A 276 -6.23 -19.65 9.27
N VAL A 277 -7.39 -19.01 9.08
CA VAL A 277 -7.53 -17.56 8.89
C VAL A 277 -7.98 -16.83 10.14
N ALA A 278 -9.01 -17.34 10.85
CA ALA A 278 -9.56 -16.68 12.01
C ALA A 278 -8.49 -16.37 13.06
N GLY A 279 -8.39 -15.11 13.47
CA GLY A 279 -7.40 -14.57 14.39
C GLY A 279 -5.98 -14.40 13.81
N ARG A 280 -5.79 -14.61 12.50
CA ARG A 280 -4.49 -14.61 11.84
C ARG A 280 -4.53 -13.99 10.46
N ALA A 281 -5.58 -13.23 10.13
CA ALA A 281 -5.73 -12.63 8.80
C ALA A 281 -4.58 -11.65 8.51
N GLU A 282 -3.95 -11.84 7.36
CA GLU A 282 -2.90 -10.99 6.81
C GLU A 282 -3.46 -10.03 5.74
N VAL A 283 -4.62 -10.42 5.18
CA VAL A 283 -5.37 -9.63 4.20
C VAL A 283 -6.79 -9.47 4.70
N LEU A 284 -7.30 -8.25 4.74
CA LEU A 284 -8.67 -7.91 5.10
C LEU A 284 -9.43 -7.42 3.86
N VAL A 285 -10.45 -8.17 3.47
CA VAL A 285 -11.38 -7.78 2.41
C VAL A 285 -12.59 -7.12 3.05
N VAL A 286 -12.73 -5.81 2.84
CA VAL A 286 -13.80 -5.04 3.47
C VAL A 286 -15.14 -5.17 2.73
N PRO A 287 -16.28 -5.02 3.42
CA PRO A 287 -17.59 -5.22 2.83
C PRO A 287 -17.96 -4.20 1.73
N ASN A 288 -17.51 -2.96 1.86
CA ASN A 288 -17.79 -1.85 0.93
C ASN A 288 -16.70 -0.77 1.01
N LEU A 289 -16.80 0.22 0.11
CA LEU A 289 -15.83 1.31 0.00
C LEU A 289 -15.73 2.14 1.28
N ASP A 290 -16.88 2.45 1.89
CA ASP A 290 -16.92 3.31 3.09
C ASP A 290 -16.20 2.65 4.26
N ALA A 291 -16.52 1.37 4.53
CA ALA A 291 -15.86 0.60 5.58
C ALA A 291 -14.34 0.50 5.34
N GLY A 292 -13.94 0.27 4.08
CA GLY A 292 -12.51 0.19 3.72
C GLY A 292 -11.77 1.51 3.88
N ASN A 293 -12.37 2.61 3.42
CA ASN A 293 -11.76 3.92 3.52
C ASN A 293 -11.68 4.38 4.99
N MET A 294 -12.74 4.15 5.78
CA MET A 294 -12.74 4.44 7.22
C MET A 294 -11.70 3.61 7.97
N LEU A 295 -11.60 2.31 7.69
CA LEU A 295 -10.61 1.42 8.31
C LEU A 295 -9.18 1.87 7.96
N ALA A 296 -8.88 2.13 6.70
CA ALA A 296 -7.56 2.60 6.29
C ALA A 296 -7.17 3.92 6.99
N LYS A 297 -8.10 4.87 7.07
CA LYS A 297 -7.88 6.14 7.78
C LYS A 297 -7.75 5.95 9.29
N GLN A 298 -8.54 5.08 9.89
CA GLN A 298 -8.42 4.76 11.31
C GLN A 298 -7.04 4.17 11.61
N LEU A 299 -6.57 3.23 10.79
CA LEU A 299 -5.24 2.65 10.95
C LEU A 299 -4.14 3.71 10.83
N THR A 300 -4.23 4.60 9.83
CA THR A 300 -3.23 5.66 9.61
C THR A 300 -3.24 6.72 10.71
N TYR A 301 -4.41 7.30 11.01
CA TYR A 301 -4.47 8.51 11.85
C TYR A 301 -4.64 8.21 13.35
N ILE A 302 -5.18 7.05 13.71
CA ILE A 302 -5.42 6.67 15.11
C ILE A 302 -4.42 5.60 15.56
N SER A 303 -4.16 4.60 14.71
CA SER A 303 -3.21 3.53 15.04
C SER A 303 -1.78 3.83 14.57
N HIS A 304 -1.54 5.00 13.99
CA HIS A 304 -0.23 5.46 13.51
C HIS A 304 0.45 4.48 12.54
N ALA A 305 -0.34 3.81 11.73
CA ALA A 305 0.18 2.94 10.69
C ALA A 305 0.70 3.77 9.51
N GLU A 306 1.81 3.36 8.94
CA GLU A 306 2.21 3.81 7.60
C GLU A 306 1.53 2.95 6.53
N GLY A 307 1.18 3.57 5.41
CA GLY A 307 0.43 2.91 4.35
C GLY A 307 1.08 3.04 2.98
N ALA A 308 1.29 1.92 2.29
CA ALA A 308 1.65 1.89 0.87
C ALA A 308 0.41 1.56 0.03
N GLY A 309 0.19 2.29 -1.05
CA GLY A 309 -0.98 2.14 -1.91
C GLY A 309 -0.65 1.65 -3.32
N LEU A 310 -1.30 0.57 -3.77
CA LEU A 310 -1.11 0.02 -5.11
C LEU A 310 -2.44 -0.33 -5.78
N VAL A 311 -2.58 0.07 -7.05
CA VAL A 311 -3.68 -0.38 -7.91
C VAL A 311 -3.20 -1.54 -8.76
N LEU A 312 -3.97 -2.61 -8.75
CA LEU A 312 -3.72 -3.89 -9.38
C LEU A 312 -4.80 -4.21 -10.41
N GLY A 313 -4.60 -5.26 -11.21
CA GLY A 313 -5.55 -5.68 -12.24
C GLY A 313 -5.33 -5.03 -13.60
N ALA A 314 -4.40 -4.08 -13.72
CA ALA A 314 -3.90 -3.60 -15.01
C ALA A 314 -2.68 -4.41 -15.48
N LYS A 315 -2.23 -4.18 -16.72
CA LYS A 315 -1.03 -4.81 -17.29
C LYS A 315 0.24 -4.57 -16.48
N VAL A 316 0.29 -3.45 -15.75
CA VAL A 316 1.36 -3.07 -14.84
C VAL A 316 0.78 -2.52 -13.54
N PRO A 317 1.51 -2.59 -12.41
CA PRO A 317 1.07 -1.96 -11.17
C PRO A 317 1.01 -0.43 -11.32
N VAL A 318 0.06 0.17 -10.59
CA VAL A 318 -0.07 1.63 -10.54
C VAL A 318 0.11 2.09 -9.09
N ILE A 319 1.18 2.83 -8.84
CA ILE A 319 1.50 3.42 -7.55
C ILE A 319 0.55 4.58 -7.32
N LEU A 320 -0.29 4.45 -6.29
CA LEU A 320 -1.33 5.42 -5.98
C LEU A 320 -1.18 5.90 -4.54
N ASN A 321 -0.55 7.06 -4.40
CA ASN A 321 -0.38 7.72 -3.11
C ASN A 321 -1.46 8.79 -2.88
N SER A 322 -1.83 8.99 -1.61
CA SER A 322 -2.61 10.14 -1.18
C SER A 322 -1.76 11.41 -1.23
N ARG A 323 -2.42 12.57 -1.30
CA ARG A 323 -1.72 13.88 -1.18
C ARG A 323 -1.11 14.08 0.19
N ALA A 324 -1.67 13.45 1.21
CA ALA A 324 -1.23 13.53 2.60
C ALA A 324 -0.16 12.50 2.98
N ASP A 325 0.20 11.59 2.06
CA ASP A 325 1.22 10.58 2.34
C ASP A 325 2.60 11.24 2.42
N ASP A 326 3.38 10.81 3.40
CA ASP A 326 4.75 11.24 3.59
C ASP A 326 5.74 10.54 2.63
N ASP A 327 7.00 10.85 2.76
CA ASP A 327 8.06 10.32 1.89
C ASP A 327 8.27 8.81 2.12
N MET A 328 8.08 8.31 3.36
CA MET A 328 8.23 6.89 3.66
C MET A 328 7.10 6.06 3.04
N ALA A 329 5.85 6.51 3.12
CA ALA A 329 4.71 5.87 2.49
C ALA A 329 4.88 5.79 0.96
N ARG A 330 5.46 6.83 0.34
CA ARG A 330 5.76 6.86 -1.09
C ARG A 330 6.87 5.87 -1.48
N LEU A 331 7.95 5.81 -0.69
CA LEU A 331 9.02 4.82 -0.86
C LEU A 331 8.48 3.40 -0.73
N ALA A 332 7.69 3.14 0.31
CA ALA A 332 7.08 1.85 0.54
C ALA A 332 6.17 1.42 -0.62
N SER A 333 5.38 2.36 -1.18
CA SER A 333 4.55 2.08 -2.35
C SER A 333 5.39 1.70 -3.58
N CYS A 334 6.53 2.37 -3.79
CA CYS A 334 7.48 2.02 -4.85
C CYS A 334 8.09 0.63 -4.60
N ALA A 335 8.53 0.33 -3.38
CA ALA A 335 9.09 -0.97 -3.03
C ALA A 335 8.09 -2.12 -3.25
N VAL A 336 6.84 -1.93 -2.83
CA VAL A 336 5.75 -2.90 -3.05
C VAL A 336 5.50 -3.11 -4.56
N ALA A 337 5.53 -2.04 -5.37
CA ALA A 337 5.38 -2.14 -6.82
C ALA A 337 6.54 -2.90 -7.48
N VAL A 338 7.78 -2.66 -7.04
CA VAL A 338 8.98 -3.39 -7.50
C VAL A 338 8.84 -4.87 -7.23
N LEU A 339 8.53 -5.25 -5.98
CA LEU A 339 8.36 -6.65 -5.58
C LEU A 339 7.22 -7.33 -6.34
N TYR A 340 6.09 -6.65 -6.50
CA TYR A 340 4.95 -7.17 -7.25
C TYR A 340 5.29 -7.40 -8.72
N ARG A 341 5.94 -6.43 -9.37
CA ARG A 341 6.31 -6.56 -10.79
C ARG A 341 7.35 -7.64 -11.02
N ALA A 342 8.31 -7.79 -10.10
CA ALA A 342 9.30 -8.87 -10.16
C ALA A 342 8.65 -10.25 -10.06
N ALA A 343 7.68 -10.43 -9.15
CA ALA A 343 6.93 -11.67 -9.03
C ALA A 343 6.13 -12.00 -10.30
N GLN A 344 5.52 -10.99 -10.96
CA GLN A 344 4.82 -11.18 -12.23
C GLN A 344 5.73 -11.62 -13.39
N LYS A 345 6.99 -11.18 -13.40
CA LYS A 345 7.95 -11.52 -14.47
C LYS A 345 8.65 -12.86 -14.24
N GLY A 346 8.66 -13.35 -13.00
CA GLY A 346 9.25 -14.64 -12.63
C GLY A 346 8.31 -15.85 -12.81
N HIS A 347 7.08 -15.59 -13.19
CA HIS A 347 6.06 -16.57 -13.55
C HIS A 347 5.74 -16.45 -15.04
#